data_225d1194f7a4473b2b401ef922d3f65d
#
_entry.id   225d1194f7a4473b2b401ef922d3f65d
#
_cell.length_a   1.000
_cell.length_b   1.000
_cell.length_c   1.000
_cell.angle_alpha   90.00
_cell.angle_beta   90.00
_cell.angle_gamma   90.00
#
_symmetry.space_group_name_H-M   'P 1'
#
loop_
_entity.id
_entity.type
_entity.pdbx_description
1 polymer ?
#
loop_
_entity_poly.entity_id
_entity_poly.type
_entity_poly.pdbx_seq_one_letter_code
_entity_poly.pdbx_strand_id
1 'polypeptide(L)'
;MKLISVFLALVSLVSGHIIQADIRIHPEKYNLMTIDTSNLPEPVEAPTADDFVQLSEVNMHYRIYGEGGAPLILIHGNGGSVDSLAAAARYLANDYTVYVTESRCHGQSSDPGVISYELMAKDIAEFAAAMGIKKPIVMGHSDGAIIALALAADYPELPGAIIVCGANSDPSTFWPYFPAGVRIRNAVCRDKLNDLMLNEPHFTAEYLAKINCPAYIVSGEFDIMRQTDTVFIRDSVPGSDMAIIKGADHSSYISRDGGQAYALAIEWLNQKGL
;
A
#
# COMPACT_ATOMS: atom_id res chain seq x y z
N MET A 1 -25.00 -6.47 16.74
CA MET A 1 -23.87 -5.52 16.62
C MET A 1 -22.93 -5.57 17.81
N LYS A 2 -23.33 -5.38 19.08
CA LYS A 2 -22.42 -5.36 20.24
C LYS A 2 -21.62 -6.66 20.47
N LEU A 3 -22.19 -7.86 20.21
CA LEU A 3 -21.48 -9.14 20.37
C LEU A 3 -20.37 -9.34 19.31
N ILE A 4 -20.59 -8.89 18.08
CA ILE A 4 -19.60 -8.97 16.99
C ILE A 4 -18.41 -8.03 17.31
N SER A 5 -18.68 -6.83 17.84
CA SER A 5 -17.63 -5.89 18.23
C SER A 5 -16.79 -6.41 19.40
N VAL A 6 -17.40 -7.09 20.37
CA VAL A 6 -16.68 -7.71 21.50
C VAL A 6 -15.85 -8.91 21.04
N PHE A 7 -16.36 -9.73 20.13
CA PHE A 7 -15.64 -10.87 19.56
C PHE A 7 -14.43 -10.39 18.73
N LEU A 8 -14.59 -9.38 17.89
CA LEU A 8 -13.49 -8.77 17.13
C LEU A 8 -12.43 -8.15 18.04
N ALA A 9 -12.81 -7.48 19.12
CA ALA A 9 -11.89 -6.92 20.10
C ALA A 9 -11.10 -8.01 20.86
N LEU A 10 -11.76 -9.11 21.25
CA LEU A 10 -11.11 -10.24 21.92
C LEU A 10 -10.13 -10.98 20.98
N VAL A 11 -10.51 -11.17 19.72
CA VAL A 11 -9.64 -11.79 18.72
C VAL A 11 -8.44 -10.89 18.39
N SER A 12 -8.64 -9.58 18.32
CA SER A 12 -7.55 -8.60 18.16
C SER A 12 -6.56 -8.62 19.32
N LEU A 13 -7.05 -8.73 20.57
CA LEU A 13 -6.20 -8.86 21.77
C LEU A 13 -5.38 -10.15 21.77
N VAL A 14 -5.97 -11.28 21.40
CA VAL A 14 -5.26 -12.58 21.34
C VAL A 14 -4.23 -12.58 20.21
N SER A 15 -4.58 -12.04 19.04
CA SER A 15 -3.64 -11.90 17.91
C SER A 15 -2.45 -11.02 18.27
N GLY A 16 -2.68 -9.87 18.89
CA GLY A 16 -1.63 -8.96 19.34
C GLY A 16 -0.62 -9.63 20.28
N HIS A 17 -1.09 -10.51 21.18
CA HIS A 17 -0.19 -11.26 22.08
C HIS A 17 0.65 -12.30 21.35
N ILE A 18 0.12 -12.95 20.31
CA ILE A 18 0.85 -13.94 19.50
C ILE A 18 1.92 -13.26 18.65
N ILE A 19 1.58 -12.11 18.03
CA ILE A 19 2.51 -11.29 17.23
C ILE A 19 3.67 -10.80 18.09
N GLN A 20 3.38 -10.24 19.27
CA GLN A 20 4.41 -9.81 20.21
C GLN A 20 5.30 -10.95 20.67
N ALA A 21 4.81 -12.19 20.71
CA ALA A 21 5.61 -13.37 21.06
C ALA A 21 6.63 -13.68 19.97
N ASP A 22 6.26 -13.63 18.68
CA ASP A 22 7.19 -13.93 17.58
C ASP A 22 8.27 -12.84 17.43
N ILE A 23 7.91 -11.57 17.49
CA ILE A 23 8.87 -10.45 17.50
C ILE A 23 9.81 -10.52 18.72
N ARG A 24 9.32 -10.94 19.91
CA ARG A 24 10.14 -11.12 21.11
C ARG A 24 11.10 -12.29 21.02
N ILE A 25 10.70 -13.36 20.35
CA ILE A 25 11.51 -14.58 20.20
C ILE A 25 12.56 -14.41 19.11
N HIS A 26 12.25 -13.64 18.06
CA HIS A 26 13.09 -13.46 16.88
C HIS A 26 13.23 -11.98 16.46
N PRO A 27 13.64 -11.07 17.38
CA PRO A 27 13.72 -9.64 17.07
C PRO A 27 14.69 -9.31 15.93
N GLU A 28 15.68 -10.16 15.69
CA GLU A 28 16.67 -10.02 14.61
C GLU A 28 16.07 -10.17 13.20
N LYS A 29 14.89 -10.77 13.10
CA LYS A 29 14.17 -10.91 11.82
C LYS A 29 13.39 -9.67 11.43
N TYR A 30 13.13 -8.79 12.41
CA TYR A 30 12.24 -7.66 12.27
C TYR A 30 13.01 -6.36 12.53
N ASN A 31 12.96 -5.45 11.59
CA ASN A 31 13.45 -4.08 11.81
C ASN A 31 12.32 -3.27 12.46
N LEU A 32 12.19 -3.37 13.78
CA LEU A 32 11.16 -2.63 14.54
C LEU A 32 11.61 -1.18 14.72
N MET A 33 10.87 -0.24 14.14
CA MET A 33 11.19 1.18 14.20
C MET A 33 10.04 2.05 14.70
N THR A 34 10.37 3.24 15.18
CA THR A 34 9.44 4.33 15.47
C THR A 34 9.68 5.44 14.49
N ILE A 35 8.62 5.97 13.88
CA ILE A 35 8.72 7.08 12.93
C ILE A 35 8.90 8.38 13.72
N ASP A 36 9.95 9.15 13.40
CA ASP A 36 10.16 10.48 13.95
C ASP A 36 9.39 11.52 13.13
N THR A 37 8.43 12.18 13.77
CA THR A 37 7.61 13.24 13.16
C THR A 37 7.92 14.62 13.73
N SER A 38 9.05 14.81 14.39
CA SER A 38 9.38 16.08 15.08
C SER A 38 9.69 17.23 14.12
N ASN A 39 10.06 16.94 12.86
CA ASN A 39 10.50 17.92 11.86
C ASN A 39 9.71 17.80 10.56
N LEU A 40 8.38 17.77 10.66
CA LEU A 40 7.53 17.74 9.48
C LEU A 40 7.43 19.12 8.84
N PRO A 41 7.41 19.21 7.49
CA PRO A 41 7.04 20.45 6.81
C PRO A 41 5.55 20.75 6.98
N GLU A 42 5.13 21.96 6.68
CA GLU A 42 3.70 22.25 6.56
C GLU A 42 3.14 21.55 5.30
N PRO A 43 2.02 20.83 5.40
CA PRO A 43 1.45 20.14 4.25
C PRO A 43 0.86 21.15 3.26
N VAL A 44 1.01 20.89 1.95
CA VAL A 44 0.35 21.74 0.93
C VAL A 44 -1.17 21.73 1.12
N GLU A 45 -1.84 22.85 0.81
CA GLU A 45 -3.26 23.02 1.15
C GLU A 45 -4.21 22.19 0.27
N ALA A 46 -3.97 22.16 -1.06
CA ALA A 46 -4.89 21.61 -2.04
C ALA A 46 -4.16 20.91 -3.19
N PRO A 47 -4.84 20.03 -3.93
CA PRO A 47 -4.31 19.49 -5.17
C PRO A 47 -4.19 20.61 -6.23
N THR A 48 -3.21 20.45 -7.12
CA THR A 48 -3.01 21.32 -8.30
C THR A 48 -3.85 20.84 -9.49
N ALA A 49 -4.29 19.58 -9.48
CA ALA A 49 -5.26 19.03 -10.45
C ALA A 49 -6.15 17.98 -9.78
N ASP A 50 -7.38 17.87 -10.29
CA ASP A 50 -8.38 16.84 -9.95
C ASP A 50 -9.11 16.52 -11.25
N ASP A 51 -8.76 15.39 -11.92
CA ASP A 51 -9.15 15.15 -13.31
C ASP A 51 -9.20 13.65 -13.62
N PHE A 52 -9.51 13.31 -14.85
CA PHE A 52 -9.61 11.96 -15.36
C PHE A 52 -8.67 11.75 -16.55
N VAL A 53 -8.17 10.53 -16.67
CA VAL A 53 -7.43 10.08 -17.86
C VAL A 53 -8.03 8.80 -18.41
N GLN A 54 -8.29 8.78 -19.73
CA GLN A 54 -8.79 7.60 -20.42
C GLN A 54 -7.64 6.65 -20.69
N LEU A 55 -7.67 5.49 -20.05
CA LEU A 55 -6.81 4.34 -20.31
C LEU A 55 -7.49 3.37 -21.29
N SER A 56 -6.85 2.25 -21.60
CA SER A 56 -7.41 1.27 -22.55
C SER A 56 -8.78 0.72 -22.11
N GLU A 57 -8.96 0.45 -20.81
CA GLU A 57 -10.19 -0.13 -20.25
C GLU A 57 -10.86 0.74 -19.20
N VAL A 58 -10.17 1.72 -18.62
CA VAL A 58 -10.61 2.50 -17.46
C VAL A 58 -10.50 3.98 -17.75
N ASN A 59 -11.55 4.75 -17.44
CA ASN A 59 -11.43 6.19 -17.23
C ASN A 59 -11.01 6.40 -15.78
N MET A 60 -9.71 6.63 -15.56
CA MET A 60 -9.11 6.70 -14.23
C MET A 60 -9.17 8.10 -13.68
N HIS A 61 -9.76 8.24 -12.50
CA HIS A 61 -9.72 9.47 -11.71
C HIS A 61 -8.37 9.60 -10.99
N TYR A 62 -7.82 10.82 -10.93
CA TYR A 62 -6.58 11.10 -10.21
C TYR A 62 -6.53 12.54 -9.69
N ARG A 63 -5.68 12.77 -8.69
CA ARG A 63 -5.29 14.10 -8.22
C ARG A 63 -3.79 14.29 -8.28
N ILE A 64 -3.36 15.53 -8.51
CA ILE A 64 -1.96 15.92 -8.46
C ILE A 64 -1.76 16.89 -7.30
N TYR A 65 -0.70 16.68 -6.52
CA TYR A 65 -0.25 17.59 -5.46
C TYR A 65 1.21 17.96 -5.71
N GLY A 66 1.57 19.24 -5.47
CA GLY A 66 2.92 19.74 -5.70
C GLY A 66 3.26 19.96 -7.17
N GLU A 67 4.42 20.52 -7.41
CA GLU A 67 4.96 20.80 -8.74
C GLU A 67 6.50 20.71 -8.75
N GLY A 68 7.07 20.21 -9.84
CA GLY A 68 8.51 20.31 -10.13
C GLY A 68 9.41 19.29 -9.43
N GLY A 69 8.91 18.49 -8.49
CA GLY A 69 9.67 17.38 -7.88
C GLY A 69 9.67 16.11 -8.73
N ALA A 70 10.46 15.11 -8.34
CA ALA A 70 10.41 13.79 -8.95
C ALA A 70 8.98 13.20 -8.87
N PRO A 71 8.52 12.43 -9.87
CA PRO A 71 7.17 11.88 -9.86
C PRO A 71 7.02 10.78 -8.81
N LEU A 72 5.97 10.89 -7.98
CA LEU A 72 5.56 9.87 -7.03
C LEU A 72 4.11 9.48 -7.31
N ILE A 73 3.83 8.20 -7.58
CA ILE A 73 2.48 7.66 -7.71
C ILE A 73 2.08 7.06 -6.37
N LEU A 74 0.94 7.51 -5.83
CA LEU A 74 0.40 7.07 -4.56
C LEU A 74 -0.91 6.30 -4.79
N ILE A 75 -0.97 5.03 -4.31
CA ILE A 75 -2.06 4.10 -4.61
C ILE A 75 -2.74 3.67 -3.31
N HIS A 76 -4.07 3.88 -3.24
CA HIS A 76 -4.90 3.57 -2.07
C HIS A 76 -5.17 2.06 -1.91
N GLY A 77 -5.68 1.66 -0.75
CA GLY A 77 -6.11 0.30 -0.43
C GLY A 77 -7.55 -0.01 -0.86
N ASN A 78 -7.99 -1.24 -0.59
CA ASN A 78 -9.32 -1.76 -0.92
C ASN A 78 -10.44 -0.86 -0.38
N GLY A 79 -11.40 -0.54 -1.25
CA GLY A 79 -12.53 0.34 -0.93
C GLY A 79 -12.14 1.80 -0.69
N GLY A 80 -10.89 2.18 -0.98
CA GLY A 80 -10.39 3.54 -0.85
C GLY A 80 -10.70 4.42 -2.05
N SER A 81 -10.16 5.64 -2.02
CA SER A 81 -10.25 6.65 -3.05
C SER A 81 -9.05 7.59 -2.98
N VAL A 82 -8.98 8.58 -3.86
CA VAL A 82 -7.97 9.66 -3.78
C VAL A 82 -7.99 10.39 -2.42
N ASP A 83 -9.13 10.41 -1.72
CA ASP A 83 -9.23 11.03 -0.40
C ASP A 83 -8.54 10.21 0.71
N SER A 84 -8.43 8.89 0.53
CA SER A 84 -7.87 7.99 1.54
C SER A 84 -6.41 8.28 1.87
N LEU A 85 -5.66 8.82 0.91
CA LEU A 85 -4.24 9.15 1.04
C LEU A 85 -3.94 10.64 0.84
N ALA A 86 -4.98 11.49 0.82
CA ALA A 86 -4.84 12.93 0.61
C ALA A 86 -3.93 13.58 1.66
N ALA A 87 -4.00 13.13 2.93
CA ALA A 87 -3.12 13.64 3.98
C ALA A 87 -1.64 13.32 3.69
N ALA A 88 -1.32 12.09 3.30
CA ALA A 88 0.03 11.70 2.92
C ALA A 88 0.51 12.47 1.68
N ALA A 89 -0.35 12.60 0.66
CA ALA A 89 -0.04 13.33 -0.57
C ALA A 89 0.34 14.79 -0.31
N ARG A 90 -0.39 15.46 0.60
CA ARG A 90 -0.13 16.86 0.97
C ARG A 90 1.24 17.08 1.61
N TYR A 91 1.72 16.14 2.41
CA TYR A 91 3.08 16.22 2.97
C TYR A 91 4.14 15.86 1.93
N LEU A 92 3.95 14.78 1.17
CA LEU A 92 4.88 14.31 0.14
C LEU A 92 5.06 15.33 -0.99
N ALA A 93 4.06 16.17 -1.23
CA ALA A 93 4.08 17.22 -2.24
C ALA A 93 5.08 18.37 -1.94
N ASN A 94 5.70 18.39 -0.76
CA ASN A 94 6.79 19.33 -0.49
C ASN A 94 8.07 18.97 -1.28
N ASP A 95 8.27 17.69 -1.61
CA ASP A 95 9.50 17.20 -2.25
C ASP A 95 9.23 16.55 -3.63
N TYR A 96 7.99 16.11 -3.87
CA TYR A 96 7.61 15.35 -5.07
C TYR A 96 6.41 15.98 -5.79
N THR A 97 6.30 15.68 -7.10
CA THR A 97 5.00 15.81 -7.78
C THR A 97 4.23 14.52 -7.54
N VAL A 98 3.19 14.58 -6.70
CA VAL A 98 2.46 13.41 -6.21
C VAL A 98 1.20 13.18 -7.03
N TYR A 99 1.10 12.04 -7.70
CA TYR A 99 -0.07 11.58 -8.44
C TYR A 99 -0.82 10.57 -7.58
N VAL A 100 -1.94 10.96 -7.00
CA VAL A 100 -2.82 10.04 -6.27
C VAL A 100 -3.81 9.45 -7.26
N THR A 101 -3.67 8.17 -7.57
CA THR A 101 -4.55 7.48 -8.52
C THR A 101 -5.70 6.78 -7.81
N GLU A 102 -6.85 6.70 -8.47
CA GLU A 102 -8.01 5.95 -8.00
C GLU A 102 -8.17 4.68 -8.84
N SER A 103 -8.03 3.53 -8.22
CA SER A 103 -8.00 2.24 -8.90
C SER A 103 -9.34 1.94 -9.61
N ARG A 104 -9.31 1.07 -10.66
CA ARG A 104 -10.54 0.56 -11.31
C ARG A 104 -11.54 0.06 -10.26
N CYS A 105 -12.82 0.24 -10.51
CA CYS A 105 -13.92 -0.15 -9.62
C CYS A 105 -13.95 0.57 -8.26
N HIS A 106 -13.19 1.65 -8.09
CA HIS A 106 -13.15 2.46 -6.87
C HIS A 106 -13.53 3.92 -7.16
N GLY A 107 -14.12 4.58 -6.17
CA GLY A 107 -14.41 6.01 -6.18
C GLY A 107 -15.10 6.49 -7.44
N GLN A 108 -14.47 7.43 -8.14
CA GLN A 108 -14.94 8.01 -9.39
C GLN A 108 -14.35 7.34 -10.65
N SER A 109 -13.35 6.46 -10.50
CA SER A 109 -12.84 5.67 -11.61
C SER A 109 -13.89 4.72 -12.14
N SER A 110 -13.88 4.50 -13.47
CA SER A 110 -14.89 3.62 -14.09
C SER A 110 -14.76 2.16 -13.65
N ASP A 111 -15.88 1.46 -13.72
CA ASP A 111 -15.98 0.04 -13.41
C ASP A 111 -16.11 -0.79 -14.71
N PRO A 112 -15.02 -1.43 -15.18
CA PRO A 112 -15.05 -2.28 -16.36
C PRO A 112 -15.65 -3.67 -16.10
N GLY A 113 -16.13 -3.96 -14.90
CA GLY A 113 -16.75 -5.24 -14.50
C GLY A 113 -15.78 -6.28 -13.96
N VAL A 114 -14.50 -6.18 -14.30
CA VAL A 114 -13.43 -7.11 -13.86
C VAL A 114 -12.35 -6.38 -13.07
N ILE A 115 -11.83 -7.07 -12.04
CA ILE A 115 -10.79 -6.56 -11.18
C ILE A 115 -9.81 -7.69 -10.84
N SER A 116 -8.51 -7.40 -10.89
CA SER A 116 -7.41 -8.20 -10.36
C SER A 116 -6.22 -7.29 -10.10
N TYR A 117 -5.28 -7.71 -9.27
CA TYR A 117 -4.08 -6.90 -9.01
C TYR A 117 -3.20 -6.76 -10.26
N GLU A 118 -3.16 -7.76 -11.15
CA GLU A 118 -2.48 -7.70 -12.43
C GLU A 118 -3.07 -6.61 -13.34
N LEU A 119 -4.42 -6.55 -13.45
CA LEU A 119 -5.10 -5.52 -14.23
C LEU A 119 -4.90 -4.13 -13.64
N MET A 120 -4.92 -4.01 -12.31
CA MET A 120 -4.68 -2.73 -11.63
C MET A 120 -3.23 -2.26 -11.82
N ALA A 121 -2.25 -3.17 -11.82
CA ALA A 121 -0.85 -2.86 -12.14
C ALA A 121 -0.70 -2.39 -13.60
N LYS A 122 -1.39 -3.05 -14.56
CA LYS A 122 -1.47 -2.60 -15.95
C LYS A 122 -2.04 -1.18 -16.05
N ASP A 123 -3.10 -0.88 -15.32
CA ASP A 123 -3.68 0.47 -15.32
C ASP A 123 -2.68 1.54 -14.85
N ILE A 124 -1.88 1.25 -13.81
CA ILE A 124 -0.84 2.17 -13.35
C ILE A 124 0.26 2.34 -14.40
N ALA A 125 0.63 1.28 -15.12
CA ALA A 125 1.60 1.38 -16.21
C ALA A 125 1.05 2.24 -17.36
N GLU A 126 -0.21 2.07 -17.75
CA GLU A 126 -0.88 2.90 -18.77
C GLU A 126 -1.04 4.35 -18.30
N PHE A 127 -1.38 4.57 -17.02
CA PHE A 127 -1.43 5.90 -16.41
C PHE A 127 -0.09 6.61 -16.52
N ALA A 128 1.00 5.95 -16.11
CA ALA A 128 2.33 6.54 -16.20
C ALA A 128 2.70 6.91 -17.65
N ALA A 129 2.36 6.05 -18.61
CA ALA A 129 2.59 6.31 -20.04
C ALA A 129 1.76 7.49 -20.54
N ALA A 130 0.47 7.55 -20.23
CA ALA A 130 -0.45 8.61 -20.64
C ALA A 130 -0.04 9.98 -20.07
N MET A 131 0.45 10.00 -18.82
CA MET A 131 0.92 11.21 -18.15
C MET A 131 2.38 11.57 -18.48
N GLY A 132 3.08 10.76 -19.28
CA GLY A 132 4.50 10.97 -19.60
C GLY A 132 5.44 10.80 -18.42
N ILE A 133 5.02 10.09 -17.38
CA ILE A 133 5.79 9.85 -16.15
C ILE A 133 6.86 8.80 -16.42
N LYS A 134 8.10 9.09 -16.03
CA LYS A 134 9.24 8.19 -16.19
C LYS A 134 9.87 7.89 -14.85
N LYS A 135 10.16 6.62 -14.59
CA LYS A 135 10.82 6.15 -13.35
C LYS A 135 10.18 6.72 -12.07
N PRO A 136 8.84 6.65 -11.92
CA PRO A 136 8.20 7.15 -10.71
C PRO A 136 8.65 6.36 -9.47
N ILE A 137 8.65 7.01 -8.32
CA ILE A 137 8.51 6.33 -7.04
C ILE A 137 7.05 5.87 -6.96
N VAL A 138 6.79 4.61 -6.63
CA VAL A 138 5.43 4.10 -6.46
C VAL A 138 5.23 3.70 -5.01
N MET A 139 4.38 4.42 -4.31
CA MET A 139 4.03 4.15 -2.91
C MET A 139 2.59 3.67 -2.83
N GLY A 140 2.37 2.51 -2.22
CA GLY A 140 1.04 1.94 -2.10
C GLY A 140 0.71 1.49 -0.68
N HIS A 141 -0.58 1.53 -0.35
CA HIS A 141 -1.12 1.02 0.91
C HIS A 141 -2.07 -0.14 0.66
N SER A 142 -1.91 -1.26 1.39
CA SER A 142 -2.80 -2.42 1.31
C SER A 142 -2.88 -2.95 -0.14
N ASP A 143 -4.06 -2.95 -0.79
CA ASP A 143 -4.19 -3.29 -2.22
C ASP A 143 -3.23 -2.47 -3.08
N GLY A 144 -3.05 -1.17 -2.79
CA GLY A 144 -2.08 -0.33 -3.50
C GLY A 144 -0.64 -0.81 -3.37
N ALA A 145 -0.29 -1.40 -2.24
CA ALA A 145 1.02 -2.01 -2.01
C ALA A 145 1.20 -3.31 -2.81
N ILE A 146 0.13 -4.13 -2.92
CA ILE A 146 0.10 -5.32 -3.78
C ILE A 146 0.24 -4.91 -5.26
N ILE A 147 -0.47 -3.85 -5.67
CA ILE A 147 -0.37 -3.29 -7.02
C ILE A 147 1.07 -2.81 -7.31
N ALA A 148 1.73 -2.15 -6.35
CA ALA A 148 3.11 -1.71 -6.52
C ALA A 148 4.09 -2.88 -6.70
N LEU A 149 3.90 -4.00 -5.97
CA LEU A 149 4.67 -5.24 -6.16
C LEU A 149 4.41 -5.85 -7.55
N ALA A 150 3.15 -5.97 -7.96
CA ALA A 150 2.78 -6.50 -9.27
C ALA A 150 3.33 -5.63 -10.40
N LEU A 151 3.21 -4.30 -10.28
CA LEU A 151 3.78 -3.35 -11.23
C LEU A 151 5.29 -3.52 -11.39
N ALA A 152 6.02 -3.62 -10.28
CA ALA A 152 7.47 -3.74 -10.32
C ALA A 152 7.94 -5.11 -10.85
N ALA A 153 7.15 -6.18 -10.67
CA ALA A 153 7.44 -7.50 -11.19
C ALA A 153 7.13 -7.64 -12.69
N ASP A 154 6.02 -7.06 -13.15
CA ASP A 154 5.53 -7.22 -14.52
C ASP A 154 6.04 -6.11 -15.47
N TYR A 155 6.38 -4.94 -14.92
CA TYR A 155 6.94 -3.79 -15.65
C TYR A 155 8.25 -3.32 -14.99
N PRO A 156 9.29 -4.16 -14.91
CA PRO A 156 10.48 -3.92 -14.08
C PRO A 156 11.27 -2.66 -14.47
N GLU A 157 11.09 -2.16 -15.70
CA GLU A 157 11.74 -0.93 -16.16
C GLU A 157 10.98 0.36 -15.79
N LEU A 158 9.72 0.25 -15.31
CA LEU A 158 8.89 1.42 -15.08
C LEU A 158 9.17 2.09 -13.73
N PRO A 159 9.06 1.45 -12.54
CA PRO A 159 9.29 2.15 -11.29
C PRO A 159 10.78 2.47 -11.07
N GLY A 160 11.06 3.67 -10.55
CA GLY A 160 12.38 4.04 -10.03
C GLY A 160 12.64 3.43 -8.66
N ALA A 161 11.59 3.32 -7.84
CA ALA A 161 11.59 2.67 -6.53
C ALA A 161 10.15 2.34 -6.13
N ILE A 162 9.95 1.40 -5.19
CA ILE A 162 8.64 1.09 -4.61
C ILE A 162 8.67 1.17 -3.08
N ILE A 163 7.59 1.72 -2.49
CA ILE A 163 7.33 1.72 -1.05
C ILE A 163 6.02 0.97 -0.81
N VAL A 164 6.12 -0.20 -0.19
CA VAL A 164 5.07 -1.21 -0.08
C VAL A 164 4.57 -1.24 1.36
N CYS A 165 3.44 -0.59 1.63
CA CYS A 165 2.90 -0.43 2.98
C CYS A 165 1.73 -1.39 3.23
N GLY A 166 1.94 -2.44 4.01
CA GLY A 166 0.89 -3.38 4.40
C GLY A 166 0.41 -4.27 3.26
N ALA A 167 1.30 -4.80 2.42
CA ALA A 167 0.96 -5.83 1.42
C ALA A 167 0.91 -7.22 2.04
N ASN A 168 0.12 -8.10 1.42
CA ASN A 168 0.22 -9.55 1.60
C ASN A 168 0.61 -10.23 0.27
N SER A 169 1.30 -11.37 0.39
CA SER A 169 1.68 -12.19 -0.78
C SER A 169 0.60 -13.21 -1.15
N ASP A 170 -0.24 -13.58 -0.19
CA ASP A 170 -1.30 -14.59 -0.35
C ASP A 170 -2.41 -14.36 0.68
N PRO A 171 -3.70 -14.60 0.36
CA PRO A 171 -4.80 -14.43 1.32
C PRO A 171 -4.70 -15.30 2.58
N SER A 172 -3.96 -16.42 2.54
CA SER A 172 -3.74 -17.28 3.72
C SER A 172 -2.83 -16.65 4.77
N THR A 173 -2.14 -15.56 4.43
CA THR A 173 -1.21 -14.86 5.33
C THR A 173 -1.91 -13.89 6.28
N PHE A 174 -3.16 -13.54 6.01
CA PHE A 174 -3.98 -12.78 6.94
C PHE A 174 -4.18 -13.51 8.28
N TRP A 175 -4.32 -12.75 9.34
CA TRP A 175 -4.82 -13.29 10.60
C TRP A 175 -6.25 -13.81 10.41
N PRO A 176 -6.61 -15.00 10.95
CA PRO A 176 -7.88 -15.69 10.61
C PRO A 176 -9.16 -14.86 10.82
N TYR A 177 -9.13 -13.88 11.75
CA TYR A 177 -10.28 -13.02 12.02
C TYR A 177 -10.61 -12.10 10.84
N PHE A 178 -9.60 -11.67 10.07
CA PHE A 178 -9.79 -10.73 8.97
C PHE A 178 -10.57 -11.36 7.82
N PRO A 179 -10.13 -12.46 7.18
CA PRO A 179 -10.90 -13.09 6.11
C PRO A 179 -12.26 -13.65 6.59
N ALA A 180 -12.39 -14.04 7.86
CA ALA A 180 -13.68 -14.42 8.41
C ALA A 180 -14.66 -13.24 8.42
N GLY A 181 -14.22 -12.05 8.82
CA GLY A 181 -15.01 -10.83 8.77
C GLY A 181 -15.41 -10.42 7.36
N VAL A 182 -14.47 -10.52 6.41
CA VAL A 182 -14.72 -10.23 4.98
C VAL A 182 -15.77 -11.20 4.40
N ARG A 183 -15.66 -12.51 4.67
CA ARG A 183 -16.63 -13.52 4.21
C ARG A 183 -18.04 -13.26 4.76
N ILE A 184 -18.16 -12.89 6.05
CA ILE A 184 -19.45 -12.54 6.65
C ILE A 184 -20.06 -11.32 5.94
N ARG A 185 -19.27 -10.28 5.70
CA ARG A 185 -19.72 -9.09 4.97
C ARG A 185 -20.14 -9.43 3.54
N ASN A 186 -19.36 -10.24 2.84
CA ASN A 186 -19.59 -10.64 1.46
C ASN A 186 -20.81 -11.55 1.31
N ALA A 187 -21.16 -12.33 2.33
CA ALA A 187 -22.39 -13.11 2.34
C ALA A 187 -23.68 -12.25 2.38
N VAL A 188 -23.57 -11.02 2.90
CA VAL A 188 -24.68 -10.06 3.00
C VAL A 188 -24.69 -9.10 1.80
N CYS A 189 -23.53 -8.54 1.47
CA CYS A 189 -23.37 -7.59 0.38
C CYS A 189 -22.29 -8.13 -0.54
N ARG A 190 -22.68 -8.88 -1.57
CA ARG A 190 -21.73 -9.40 -2.57
C ARG A 190 -21.00 -8.24 -3.22
N ASP A 191 -19.67 -8.22 -3.06
CA ASP A 191 -18.81 -7.16 -3.53
C ASP A 191 -17.53 -7.77 -4.11
N LYS A 192 -17.24 -7.43 -5.37
CA LYS A 192 -16.02 -7.90 -6.06
C LYS A 192 -14.73 -7.49 -5.35
N LEU A 193 -14.74 -6.38 -4.61
CA LEU A 193 -13.59 -5.93 -3.81
C LEU A 193 -13.32 -6.89 -2.65
N ASN A 194 -14.38 -7.42 -2.02
CA ASN A 194 -14.24 -8.47 -1.01
C ASN A 194 -13.75 -9.78 -1.63
N ASP A 195 -14.26 -10.13 -2.82
CA ASP A 195 -13.81 -11.33 -3.54
C ASP A 195 -12.34 -11.24 -3.92
N LEU A 196 -11.86 -10.07 -4.36
CA LEU A 196 -10.45 -9.82 -4.65
C LEU A 196 -9.58 -10.15 -3.43
N MET A 197 -9.83 -9.53 -2.28
CA MET A 197 -9.06 -9.76 -1.04
C MET A 197 -9.07 -11.22 -0.57
N LEU A 198 -10.13 -11.98 -0.86
CA LEU A 198 -10.26 -13.38 -0.42
C LEU A 198 -9.56 -14.36 -1.35
N ASN A 199 -9.28 -13.96 -2.60
CA ASN A 199 -8.82 -14.88 -3.65
C ASN A 199 -7.49 -14.46 -4.27
N GLU A 200 -6.99 -13.25 -4.04
CA GLU A 200 -5.73 -12.73 -4.59
C GLU A 200 -4.94 -11.96 -3.51
N PRO A 201 -3.63 -11.75 -3.69
CA PRO A 201 -2.75 -12.30 -4.74
C PRO A 201 -2.26 -13.72 -4.40
N HIS A 202 -1.47 -14.32 -5.31
CA HIS A 202 -0.71 -15.55 -5.08
C HIS A 202 0.74 -15.36 -5.54
N PHE A 203 1.49 -14.47 -4.88
CA PHE A 203 2.87 -14.17 -5.25
C PHE A 203 3.84 -15.22 -4.72
N THR A 204 4.61 -15.82 -5.62
CA THR A 204 5.72 -16.70 -5.26
C THR A 204 7.02 -15.94 -5.10
N ALA A 205 8.03 -16.56 -4.48
CA ALA A 205 9.36 -15.97 -4.38
C ALA A 205 9.97 -15.69 -5.76
N GLU A 206 9.74 -16.61 -6.73
CA GLU A 206 10.23 -16.45 -8.11
C GLU A 206 9.54 -15.29 -8.83
N TYR A 207 8.26 -15.02 -8.52
CA TYR A 207 7.55 -13.86 -9.07
C TYR A 207 8.11 -12.56 -8.52
N LEU A 208 8.27 -12.47 -7.20
CA LEU A 208 8.82 -11.29 -6.52
C LEU A 208 10.29 -11.03 -6.85
N ALA A 209 11.06 -12.09 -7.16
CA ALA A 209 12.45 -11.96 -7.57
C ALA A 209 12.67 -11.25 -8.92
N LYS A 210 11.60 -11.01 -9.70
CA LYS A 210 11.66 -10.19 -10.94
C LYS A 210 11.82 -8.69 -10.64
N ILE A 211 11.51 -8.25 -9.43
CA ILE A 211 11.61 -6.84 -9.02
C ILE A 211 13.08 -6.45 -8.95
N ASN A 212 13.46 -5.43 -9.73
CA ASN A 212 14.86 -5.00 -9.87
C ASN A 212 15.11 -3.55 -9.42
N CYS A 213 14.09 -2.84 -8.98
CA CYS A 213 14.22 -1.49 -8.42
C CYS A 213 14.38 -1.52 -6.88
N PRO A 214 14.91 -0.46 -6.25
CA PRO A 214 14.88 -0.32 -4.80
C PRO A 214 13.47 -0.49 -4.24
N ALA A 215 13.34 -1.30 -3.19
CA ALA A 215 12.05 -1.61 -2.59
C ALA A 215 12.10 -1.48 -1.06
N TYR A 216 11.09 -0.83 -0.48
CA TYR A 216 10.92 -0.69 0.95
C TYR A 216 9.62 -1.39 1.38
N ILE A 217 9.75 -2.48 2.15
CA ILE A 217 8.64 -3.31 2.58
C ILE A 217 8.27 -2.94 4.02
N VAL A 218 7.08 -2.39 4.21
CA VAL A 218 6.66 -1.81 5.50
C VAL A 218 5.36 -2.43 5.95
N SER A 219 5.24 -2.71 7.26
CA SER A 219 3.97 -3.08 7.88
C SER A 219 3.87 -2.54 9.31
N GLY A 220 2.67 -2.51 9.86
CA GLY A 220 2.46 -2.19 11.28
C GLY A 220 2.78 -3.38 12.19
N GLU A 221 3.17 -3.12 13.45
CA GLU A 221 3.36 -4.16 14.46
C GLU A 221 2.06 -4.96 14.70
N PHE A 222 0.90 -4.31 14.56
CA PHE A 222 -0.43 -4.89 14.74
C PHE A 222 -1.21 -4.95 13.43
N ASP A 223 -0.52 -5.29 12.33
CA ASP A 223 -1.12 -5.37 11.01
C ASP A 223 -2.14 -6.52 10.88
N ILE A 224 -3.01 -6.48 9.88
CA ILE A 224 -4.01 -7.52 9.60
C ILE A 224 -3.42 -8.76 8.95
N MET A 225 -2.23 -8.67 8.34
CA MET A 225 -1.44 -9.81 7.88
C MET A 225 -0.36 -10.18 8.91
N ARG A 226 0.15 -11.41 8.81
CA ARG A 226 1.25 -11.86 9.67
C ARG A 226 2.56 -11.21 9.24
N GLN A 227 3.37 -10.76 10.18
CA GLN A 227 4.69 -10.17 9.90
C GLN A 227 5.66 -11.16 9.25
N THR A 228 5.42 -12.46 9.39
CA THR A 228 6.15 -13.50 8.65
C THR A 228 5.97 -13.36 7.14
N ASP A 229 4.85 -12.83 6.68
CA ASP A 229 4.61 -12.54 5.27
C ASP A 229 5.37 -11.29 4.81
N THR A 230 5.42 -10.25 5.63
CA THR A 230 6.29 -9.08 5.37
C THR A 230 7.75 -9.49 5.22
N VAL A 231 8.23 -10.41 6.08
CA VAL A 231 9.58 -10.99 5.97
C VAL A 231 9.72 -11.81 4.67
N PHE A 232 8.71 -12.63 4.33
CA PHE A 232 8.72 -13.40 3.09
C PHE A 232 8.82 -12.50 1.85
N ILE A 233 8.03 -11.41 1.79
CA ILE A 233 8.09 -10.45 0.68
C ILE A 233 9.49 -9.81 0.62
N ARG A 234 10.03 -9.33 1.75
CA ARG A 234 11.38 -8.77 1.84
C ARG A 234 12.44 -9.75 1.35
N ASP A 235 12.40 -11.00 1.79
CA ASP A 235 13.40 -12.01 1.45
C ASP A 235 13.30 -12.44 -0.02
N SER A 236 12.13 -12.28 -0.64
CA SER A 236 11.86 -12.62 -2.03
C SER A 236 12.18 -11.49 -3.02
N VAL A 237 12.21 -10.22 -2.57
CA VAL A 237 12.55 -9.04 -3.40
C VAL A 237 14.03 -8.73 -3.25
N PRO A 238 14.86 -8.88 -4.32
CA PRO A 238 16.30 -8.69 -4.20
C PRO A 238 16.69 -7.27 -3.75
N GLY A 239 17.51 -7.20 -2.70
CA GLY A 239 18.04 -5.92 -2.19
C GLY A 239 17.02 -5.00 -1.53
N SER A 240 15.84 -5.50 -1.19
CA SER A 240 14.83 -4.72 -0.48
C SER A 240 15.22 -4.45 0.97
N ASP A 241 14.75 -3.32 1.49
CA ASP A 241 14.77 -3.00 2.92
C ASP A 241 13.40 -3.30 3.53
N MET A 242 13.35 -3.41 4.86
CA MET A 242 12.11 -3.67 5.58
C MET A 242 12.03 -2.85 6.87
N ALA A 243 10.81 -2.46 7.26
CA ALA A 243 10.51 -1.93 8.58
C ALA A 243 9.17 -2.44 9.10
N ILE A 244 9.13 -2.71 10.41
CA ILE A 244 7.89 -2.91 11.17
C ILE A 244 7.69 -1.68 12.05
N ILE A 245 6.57 -0.98 11.88
CA ILE A 245 6.30 0.27 12.61
C ILE A 245 5.72 -0.04 13.98
N LYS A 246 6.47 0.29 15.02
CA LYS A 246 6.12 0.01 16.41
C LYS A 246 4.80 0.68 16.80
N GLY A 247 3.90 -0.08 17.40
CA GLY A 247 2.59 0.40 17.86
C GLY A 247 1.57 0.65 16.75
N ALA A 248 1.95 0.52 15.49
CA ALA A 248 1.06 0.80 14.36
C ALA A 248 0.16 -0.38 14.01
N ASP A 249 -1.08 -0.08 13.64
CA ASP A 249 -1.99 -1.01 12.97
C ASP A 249 -1.85 -0.89 11.43
N HIS A 250 -2.70 -1.58 10.68
CA HIS A 250 -2.67 -1.62 9.22
C HIS A 250 -2.70 -0.24 8.52
N SER A 251 -3.27 0.78 9.17
CA SER A 251 -3.56 2.07 8.51
C SER A 251 -2.96 3.28 9.22
N SER A 252 -2.58 3.14 10.50
CA SER A 252 -2.25 4.28 11.34
C SER A 252 -1.04 5.10 10.88
N TYR A 253 -0.06 4.45 10.26
CA TYR A 253 1.18 5.07 9.83
C TYR A 253 1.17 5.62 8.40
N ILE A 254 0.08 5.44 7.66
CA ILE A 254 0.01 5.88 6.26
C ILE A 254 -1.27 6.64 5.92
N SER A 255 -2.45 6.09 6.24
CA SER A 255 -3.71 6.69 5.83
C SER A 255 -4.33 7.60 6.90
N ARG A 256 -4.06 7.36 8.20
CA ARG A 256 -4.57 8.19 9.29
C ARG A 256 -3.67 9.37 9.62
N ASP A 257 -2.37 9.21 9.42
CA ASP A 257 -1.37 10.25 9.71
C ASP A 257 -0.45 10.43 8.51
N GLY A 258 -0.77 11.43 7.69
CA GLY A 258 0.03 11.75 6.51
C GLY A 258 1.45 12.19 6.82
N GLY A 259 1.68 12.77 7.98
CA GLY A 259 3.02 13.16 8.43
C GLY A 259 3.90 11.94 8.71
N GLN A 260 3.34 10.87 9.28
CA GLN A 260 4.08 9.62 9.44
C GLN A 260 4.43 8.98 8.10
N ALA A 261 3.48 8.98 7.15
CA ALA A 261 3.74 8.47 5.79
C ALA A 261 4.87 9.23 5.10
N TYR A 262 4.87 10.56 5.23
CA TYR A 262 5.93 11.42 4.70
C TYR A 262 7.28 11.08 5.35
N ALA A 263 7.39 11.14 6.68
CA ALA A 263 8.64 10.92 7.40
C ALA A 263 9.25 9.54 7.07
N LEU A 264 8.41 8.50 7.02
CA LEU A 264 8.81 7.15 6.65
C LEU A 264 9.40 7.10 5.23
N ALA A 265 8.71 7.70 4.26
CA ALA A 265 9.12 7.69 2.86
C ALA A 265 10.42 8.50 2.66
N ILE A 266 10.48 9.73 3.18
CA ILE A 266 11.61 10.65 3.01
C ILE A 266 12.88 10.08 3.65
N GLU A 267 12.80 9.51 4.85
CA GLU A 267 13.96 8.93 5.51
C GLU A 267 14.60 7.85 4.63
N TRP A 268 13.81 6.92 4.12
CA TRP A 268 14.31 5.84 3.29
C TRP A 268 14.79 6.32 1.91
N LEU A 269 14.02 7.20 1.24
CA LEU A 269 14.39 7.74 -0.08
C LEU A 269 15.71 8.49 -0.03
N ASN A 270 15.92 9.33 0.99
CA ASN A 270 17.18 10.04 1.21
C ASN A 270 18.37 9.08 1.42
N GLN A 271 18.17 7.97 2.15
CA GLN A 271 19.20 6.94 2.33
C GLN A 271 19.58 6.27 1.00
N LYS A 272 18.65 6.20 0.05
CA LYS A 272 18.87 5.63 -1.30
C LYS A 272 19.36 6.65 -2.32
N GLY A 273 19.35 7.95 -2.00
CA GLY A 273 19.71 9.03 -2.93
C GLY A 273 18.67 9.26 -4.02
N LEU A 274 17.40 9.04 -3.69
CA LEU A 274 16.23 9.14 -4.57
C LEU A 274 15.38 10.38 -4.28
#